data_258069b6a4d7ea2a2168d108ec939c8b
#
_entry.id   258069b6a4d7ea2a2168d108ec939c8b
#
_cell.length_a   1.000
_cell.length_b   1.000
_cell.length_c   1.000
_cell.angle_alpha   90.00
_cell.angle_beta   90.00
_cell.angle_gamma   90.00
#
_symmetry.space_group_name_H-M   'P 1'
#
loop_
_entity.id
_entity.type
_entity.pdbx_description
1 polymer ?
#
loop_
_entity_poly.entity_id
_entity_poly.type
_entity_poly.pdbx_seq_one_letter_code
_entity_poly.pdbx_strand_id
1 'polypeptide(L)'
;MKQVTAILIGAGARGQVYARYAQEHPEELRIVAVADPKADRRELVCHTYDIPDAQAFESWEKLLARPQMADAALICTLDDMHTEPTLAALNRGYHVLLEKPMSNSEEECKAIAAAASQAQRVLSICHVLRYTPFYRTIKRLIDDGEIGEVASLSQIENVGYWHHAHSFVRGNWRNSEKSSPMILQKSCHDMDIFVWLCGQRCVRVSSFGSLQYFNEAHAPKGAPERCTDGCPYNESCPYDAKKIYLSDNVGWPTDMLTTDMSLEGRLKALKEGPYGRCVYRCDNDVVDRQVVDLEFENGVVASFTMTAFTTDMARQLKVCGTKGQITADMNTNTVILHRFDEASPRIIELETPPQTNNYGHGGGDYYLMRDFVRAVQNEGTANLSSAQVSLQSHLICFAAERSRIEKRVIEL
;
A
#
# COMPACT_ATOMS: atom_id res chain seq x y z
N MET A 1 -11.01 -6.12 27.85
CA MET A 1 -9.61 -5.81 27.46
C MET A 1 -9.36 -4.32 27.70
N LYS A 2 -8.13 -3.87 27.95
CA LYS A 2 -7.82 -2.44 28.13
C LYS A 2 -7.99 -1.72 26.79
N GLN A 3 -8.71 -0.60 26.75
CA GLN A 3 -8.76 0.26 25.55
C GLN A 3 -7.36 0.77 25.22
N VAL A 4 -6.94 0.65 23.96
CA VAL A 4 -5.69 1.21 23.46
C VAL A 4 -5.92 2.68 23.07
N THR A 5 -4.99 3.55 23.48
CA THR A 5 -4.96 4.94 23.03
C THR A 5 -3.92 5.13 21.93
N ALA A 6 -4.22 5.95 20.93
CA ALA A 6 -3.30 6.22 19.84
C ALA A 6 -3.25 7.71 19.46
N ILE A 7 -2.06 8.15 19.03
CA ILE A 7 -1.86 9.42 18.32
C ILE A 7 -1.83 9.16 16.83
N LEU A 8 -2.36 10.10 16.04
CA LEU A 8 -2.33 10.05 14.58
C LEU A 8 -1.33 11.06 14.02
N ILE A 9 -0.32 10.58 13.31
CA ILE A 9 0.68 11.40 12.61
C ILE A 9 0.46 11.23 11.10
N GLY A 10 -0.04 12.29 10.44
CA GLY A 10 -0.51 12.25 9.07
C GLY A 10 -2.00 11.93 8.95
N ALA A 11 -2.84 12.96 8.87
CA ALA A 11 -4.30 12.88 8.77
C ALA A 11 -4.80 12.83 7.30
N GLY A 12 -3.98 12.30 6.39
CA GLY A 12 -4.34 12.04 5.00
C GLY A 12 -5.30 10.86 4.84
N ALA A 13 -5.57 10.44 3.60
CA ALA A 13 -6.51 9.36 3.30
C ALA A 13 -6.20 8.07 4.08
N ARG A 14 -4.92 7.65 4.14
CA ARG A 14 -4.54 6.43 4.87
C ARG A 14 -4.73 6.56 6.38
N GLY A 15 -4.29 7.69 6.97
CA GLY A 15 -4.49 7.95 8.39
C GLY A 15 -5.97 7.92 8.80
N GLN A 16 -6.85 8.50 7.99
CA GLN A 16 -8.30 8.46 8.24
C GLN A 16 -8.89 7.05 8.12
N VAL A 17 -8.41 6.24 7.16
CA VAL A 17 -8.84 4.84 7.03
C VAL A 17 -8.52 4.04 8.29
N TYR A 18 -7.32 4.15 8.83
CA TYR A 18 -6.94 3.44 10.04
C TYR A 18 -7.62 3.99 11.30
N ALA A 19 -7.71 5.32 11.42
CA ALA A 19 -8.38 5.96 12.56
C ALA A 19 -9.86 5.60 12.65
N ARG A 20 -10.53 5.29 11.52
CA ARG A 20 -11.93 4.86 11.48
C ARG A 20 -12.22 3.65 12.38
N TYR A 21 -11.25 2.78 12.60
CA TYR A 21 -11.39 1.67 13.52
C TYR A 21 -11.82 2.13 14.93
N ALA A 22 -11.34 3.30 15.38
CA ALA A 22 -11.74 3.87 16.67
C ALA A 22 -13.19 4.38 16.70
N GLN A 23 -13.81 4.70 15.56
CA GLN A 23 -15.22 5.04 15.48
C GLN A 23 -16.11 3.80 15.56
N GLU A 24 -15.68 2.71 14.93
CA GLU A 24 -16.43 1.46 14.87
C GLU A 24 -16.24 0.61 16.13
N HIS A 25 -15.08 0.73 16.80
CA HIS A 25 -14.68 -0.02 17.99
C HIS A 25 -14.14 0.92 19.08
N PRO A 26 -14.96 1.88 19.58
CA PRO A 26 -14.49 2.85 20.57
C PRO A 26 -14.09 2.22 21.90
N GLU A 27 -14.56 1.00 22.19
CA GLU A 27 -14.16 0.22 23.36
C GLU A 27 -12.74 -0.38 23.23
N GLU A 28 -12.23 -0.55 22.00
CA GLU A 28 -10.93 -1.14 21.72
C GLU A 28 -9.85 -0.10 21.45
N LEU A 29 -10.17 0.98 20.68
CA LEU A 29 -9.22 2.02 20.25
C LEU A 29 -9.82 3.42 20.46
N ARG A 30 -8.98 4.36 20.91
CA ARG A 30 -9.29 5.79 20.97
C ARG A 30 -8.15 6.63 20.41
N ILE A 31 -8.46 7.55 19.47
CA ILE A 31 -7.52 8.54 18.98
C ILE A 31 -7.53 9.74 19.94
N VAL A 32 -6.37 10.14 20.47
CA VAL A 32 -6.29 11.16 21.54
C VAL A 32 -5.53 12.41 21.12
N ALA A 33 -4.79 12.38 20.02
CA ALA A 33 -4.10 13.54 19.43
C ALA A 33 -3.85 13.33 17.94
N VAL A 34 -3.66 14.44 17.21
CA VAL A 34 -3.36 14.44 15.79
C VAL A 34 -2.24 15.42 15.45
N ALA A 35 -1.38 15.03 14.49
CA ALA A 35 -0.40 15.91 13.85
C ALA A 35 -0.53 15.84 12.32
N ASP A 36 -0.75 16.97 11.68
CA ASP A 36 -0.76 17.14 10.22
C ASP A 36 -0.48 18.62 9.90
N PRO A 37 0.32 18.97 8.88
CA PRO A 37 0.58 20.36 8.52
C PRO A 37 -0.67 21.11 8.01
N LYS A 38 -1.69 20.39 7.48
CA LYS A 38 -2.91 20.98 6.94
C LYS A 38 -3.95 21.18 8.04
N ALA A 39 -4.39 22.43 8.25
CA ALA A 39 -5.34 22.78 9.29
C ALA A 39 -6.70 22.09 9.09
N ASP A 40 -7.22 22.09 7.87
CA ASP A 40 -8.49 21.45 7.51
C ASP A 40 -8.54 19.96 7.87
N ARG A 41 -7.42 19.24 7.68
CA ARG A 41 -7.31 17.82 8.07
C ARG A 41 -7.29 17.62 9.58
N ARG A 42 -6.55 18.49 10.31
CA ARG A 42 -6.54 18.45 11.77
C ARG A 42 -7.92 18.71 12.36
N GLU A 43 -8.60 19.76 11.86
CA GLU A 43 -9.95 20.14 12.29
C GLU A 43 -10.95 19.02 12.06
N LEU A 44 -10.90 18.37 10.89
CA LEU A 44 -11.73 17.20 10.58
C LEU A 44 -11.51 16.08 11.59
N VAL A 45 -10.26 15.72 11.87
CA VAL A 45 -9.92 14.63 12.81
C VAL A 45 -10.32 15.03 14.24
N CYS A 46 -10.06 16.26 14.67
CA CYS A 46 -10.46 16.74 15.99
C CYS A 46 -11.99 16.64 16.18
N HIS A 47 -12.74 17.09 15.20
CA HIS A 47 -14.20 16.99 15.25
C HIS A 47 -14.69 15.54 15.27
N THR A 48 -14.06 14.68 14.43
CA THR A 48 -14.50 13.29 14.26
C THR A 48 -14.27 12.43 15.50
N TYR A 49 -13.20 12.70 16.25
CA TYR A 49 -12.75 11.89 17.40
C TYR A 49 -12.82 12.62 18.74
N ASP A 50 -13.49 13.76 18.81
CA ASP A 50 -13.63 14.59 20.02
C ASP A 50 -12.25 14.95 20.65
N ILE A 51 -11.26 15.30 19.80
CA ILE A 51 -9.93 15.67 20.24
C ILE A 51 -9.91 17.18 20.56
N PRO A 52 -9.48 17.58 21.80
CA PRO A 52 -9.33 18.98 22.14
C PRO A 52 -8.29 19.68 21.25
N ASP A 53 -8.50 20.96 20.91
CA ASP A 53 -7.56 21.76 20.10
C ASP A 53 -6.13 21.76 20.64
N ALA A 54 -5.95 21.69 21.95
CA ALA A 54 -4.66 21.59 22.61
C ALA A 54 -3.90 20.29 22.29
N GLN A 55 -4.55 19.29 21.66
CA GLN A 55 -3.99 18.02 21.22
C GLN A 55 -3.91 17.94 19.68
N ALA A 56 -4.12 19.05 18.97
CA ALA A 56 -3.94 19.19 17.53
C ALA A 56 -2.63 19.91 17.21
N PHE A 57 -1.71 19.25 16.54
CA PHE A 57 -0.36 19.73 16.31
C PHE A 57 -0.09 19.95 14.81
N GLU A 58 0.63 21.00 14.45
CA GLU A 58 0.99 21.30 13.06
C GLU A 58 2.06 20.33 12.51
N SER A 59 2.83 19.70 13.41
CA SER A 59 3.87 18.76 13.02
C SER A 59 4.07 17.65 14.07
N TRP A 60 4.62 16.53 13.61
CA TRP A 60 4.93 15.39 14.49
C TRP A 60 5.98 15.74 15.55
N GLU A 61 6.92 16.65 15.25
CA GLU A 61 7.95 17.08 16.20
C GLU A 61 7.31 17.80 17.40
N LYS A 62 6.33 18.71 17.12
CA LYS A 62 5.60 19.42 18.20
C LYS A 62 4.79 18.42 19.04
N LEU A 63 4.19 17.41 18.43
CA LEU A 63 3.45 16.36 19.14
C LEU A 63 4.38 15.51 19.97
N LEU A 64 5.44 14.95 19.38
CA LEU A 64 6.40 14.08 20.06
C LEU A 64 7.33 14.83 21.02
N ALA A 65 7.40 16.16 21.01
CA ALA A 65 8.06 16.93 22.05
C ALA A 65 7.32 16.87 23.40
N ARG A 66 6.04 16.50 23.39
CA ARG A 66 5.24 16.31 24.62
C ARG A 66 5.62 14.98 25.31
N PRO A 67 5.35 14.83 26.61
CA PRO A 67 5.40 13.52 27.27
C PRO A 67 4.52 12.51 26.54
N GLN A 68 4.86 11.23 26.64
CA GLN A 68 4.04 10.16 26.05
C GLN A 68 2.59 10.27 26.53
N MET A 69 1.65 10.37 25.61
CA MET A 69 0.23 10.62 25.91
C MET A 69 -0.70 9.49 25.44
N ALA A 70 -0.15 8.46 24.81
CA ALA A 70 -0.91 7.33 24.28
C ALA A 70 -0.08 6.04 24.31
N ASP A 71 -0.72 4.90 24.11
CA ASP A 71 -0.06 3.60 24.03
C ASP A 71 0.61 3.42 22.65
N ALA A 72 0.02 3.96 21.57
CA ALA A 72 0.46 3.75 20.20
C ALA A 72 0.52 5.05 19.36
N ALA A 73 1.29 5.00 18.26
CA ALA A 73 1.33 6.00 17.21
C ALA A 73 0.99 5.36 15.85
N LEU A 74 0.01 5.95 15.14
CA LEU A 74 -0.30 5.62 13.75
C LEU A 74 0.45 6.62 12.86
N ILE A 75 1.46 6.16 12.12
CA ILE A 75 2.32 6.99 11.27
C ILE A 75 1.91 6.79 9.82
N CYS A 76 1.30 7.81 9.23
CA CYS A 76 0.68 7.80 7.91
C CYS A 76 1.09 9.03 7.08
N THR A 77 2.34 9.44 7.21
CA THR A 77 2.97 10.52 6.45
C THR A 77 3.25 10.12 5.00
N LEU A 78 4.03 10.90 4.26
CA LEU A 78 4.55 10.48 2.95
C LEU A 78 5.77 9.58 3.12
N ASP A 79 6.10 8.81 2.08
CA ASP A 79 7.10 7.74 2.09
C ASP A 79 8.48 8.18 2.63
N ASP A 80 8.94 9.38 2.24
CA ASP A 80 10.21 10.00 2.65
C ASP A 80 10.19 10.57 4.07
N MET A 81 9.02 10.64 4.70
CA MET A 81 8.80 11.19 6.03
C MET A 81 8.49 10.11 7.08
N HIS A 82 8.72 8.84 6.81
CA HIS A 82 8.37 7.75 7.71
C HIS A 82 9.39 7.52 8.81
N THR A 83 10.67 7.67 8.51
CA THR A 83 11.78 7.22 9.37
C THR A 83 11.86 8.02 10.66
N GLU A 84 11.96 9.34 10.58
CA GLU A 84 12.19 10.18 11.76
C GLU A 84 11.06 10.09 12.81
N PRO A 85 9.76 10.24 12.43
CA PRO A 85 8.68 10.10 13.41
C PRO A 85 8.57 8.67 13.98
N THR A 86 8.92 7.64 13.20
CA THR A 86 8.92 6.25 13.67
C THR A 86 9.98 6.03 14.75
N LEU A 87 11.22 6.45 14.49
CA LEU A 87 12.31 6.33 15.46
C LEU A 87 12.04 7.15 16.71
N ALA A 88 11.50 8.38 16.54
CA ALA A 88 11.14 9.24 17.66
C ALA A 88 10.01 8.64 18.52
N ALA A 89 8.99 8.05 17.90
CA ALA A 89 7.88 7.39 18.60
C ALA A 89 8.35 6.16 19.38
N LEU A 90 9.16 5.29 18.75
CA LEU A 90 9.73 4.11 19.39
C LEU A 90 10.60 4.50 20.62
N ASN A 91 11.47 5.50 20.47
CA ASN A 91 12.33 6.00 21.53
C ASN A 91 11.54 6.58 22.72
N ARG A 92 10.30 7.02 22.49
CA ARG A 92 9.39 7.50 23.53
C ARG A 92 8.49 6.42 24.10
N GLY A 93 8.64 5.17 23.67
CA GLY A 93 7.92 4.02 24.20
C GLY A 93 6.55 3.76 23.57
N TYR A 94 6.21 4.41 22.45
CA TYR A 94 5.00 4.08 21.70
C TYR A 94 5.13 2.73 20.97
N HIS A 95 4.04 1.97 20.92
CA HIS A 95 3.83 1.00 19.86
C HIS A 95 3.55 1.74 18.56
N VAL A 96 3.94 1.19 17.41
CA VAL A 96 3.83 1.91 16.14
C VAL A 96 3.11 1.08 15.08
N LEU A 97 2.14 1.67 14.41
CA LEU A 97 1.65 1.25 13.10
C LEU A 97 2.23 2.21 12.06
N LEU A 98 3.03 1.69 11.13
CA LEU A 98 3.71 2.47 10.11
C LEU A 98 3.15 2.16 8.72
N GLU A 99 2.73 3.19 7.98
CA GLU A 99 2.36 3.03 6.57
C GLU A 99 3.55 2.51 5.74
N LYS A 100 3.19 1.78 4.67
CA LYS A 100 4.16 1.28 3.70
C LYS A 100 4.43 2.33 2.59
N PRO A 101 5.62 2.31 1.98
CA PRO A 101 6.80 1.51 2.35
C PRO A 101 7.40 2.00 3.66
N MET A 102 8.18 1.16 4.35
CA MET A 102 8.85 1.55 5.62
C MET A 102 9.65 2.84 5.48
N SER A 103 10.40 2.94 4.40
CA SER A 103 11.16 4.10 3.93
C SER A 103 11.52 3.91 2.44
N ASN A 104 11.89 4.97 1.77
CA ASN A 104 12.48 4.96 0.43
C ASN A 104 14.00 4.70 0.42
N SER A 105 14.62 4.46 1.57
CA SER A 105 16.03 4.11 1.76
C SER A 105 16.18 2.73 2.40
N GLU A 106 17.06 1.90 1.82
CA GLU A 106 17.39 0.56 2.34
C GLU A 106 17.99 0.65 3.74
N GLU A 107 18.88 1.61 3.97
CA GLU A 107 19.55 1.85 5.25
C GLU A 107 18.54 2.26 6.34
N GLU A 108 17.60 3.11 6.00
CA GLU A 108 16.54 3.54 6.92
C GLU A 108 15.57 2.41 7.25
N CYS A 109 15.19 1.57 6.28
CA CYS A 109 14.39 0.37 6.56
C CYS A 109 15.09 -0.54 7.57
N LYS A 110 16.41 -0.75 7.43
CA LYS A 110 17.23 -1.52 8.38
C LYS A 110 17.26 -0.85 9.76
N ALA A 111 17.43 0.48 9.80
CA ALA A 111 17.43 1.25 11.05
C ALA A 111 16.08 1.17 11.79
N ILE A 112 14.96 1.28 11.08
CA ILE A 112 13.61 1.12 11.65
C ILE A 112 13.43 -0.28 12.25
N ALA A 113 13.82 -1.33 11.51
CA ALA A 113 13.73 -2.70 12.01
C ALA A 113 14.60 -2.94 13.26
N ALA A 114 15.83 -2.41 13.27
CA ALA A 114 16.71 -2.49 14.42
C ALA A 114 16.16 -1.74 15.65
N ALA A 115 15.63 -0.53 15.44
CA ALA A 115 15.02 0.27 16.51
C ALA A 115 13.79 -0.42 17.13
N ALA A 116 12.95 -1.06 16.31
CA ALA A 116 11.81 -1.82 16.79
C ALA A 116 12.22 -2.97 17.72
N SER A 117 13.29 -3.70 17.34
CA SER A 117 13.84 -4.78 18.18
C SER A 117 14.38 -4.27 19.50
N GLN A 118 15.08 -3.11 19.50
CA GLN A 118 15.68 -2.51 20.69
C GLN A 118 14.62 -1.93 21.64
N ALA A 119 13.59 -1.30 21.08
CA ALA A 119 12.53 -0.65 21.86
C ALA A 119 11.62 -1.66 22.58
N GLN A 120 11.62 -2.93 22.19
CA GLN A 120 10.68 -3.96 22.66
C GLN A 120 9.22 -3.49 22.58
N ARG A 121 8.88 -2.83 21.46
CA ARG A 121 7.54 -2.35 21.15
C ARG A 121 7.02 -3.03 19.90
N VAL A 122 5.71 -3.13 19.81
CA VAL A 122 5.06 -3.56 18.57
C VAL A 122 5.34 -2.50 17.52
N LEU A 123 5.97 -2.89 16.41
CA LEU A 123 5.99 -2.13 15.17
C LEU A 123 5.39 -3.01 14.08
N SER A 124 4.23 -2.61 13.57
CA SER A 124 3.53 -3.25 12.45
C SER A 124 3.64 -2.37 11.21
N ILE A 125 3.99 -2.97 10.09
CA ILE A 125 3.97 -2.30 8.80
C ILE A 125 2.62 -2.57 8.11
N CYS A 126 2.07 -1.57 7.43
CA CYS A 126 0.75 -1.66 6.79
C CYS A 126 0.75 -2.54 5.53
N HIS A 127 1.27 -3.76 5.61
CA HIS A 127 1.13 -4.78 4.58
C HIS A 127 -0.26 -5.44 4.64
N VAL A 128 -1.26 -4.66 4.31
CA VAL A 128 -2.69 -4.97 4.49
C VAL A 128 -3.14 -6.24 3.77
N LEU A 129 -2.47 -6.65 2.69
CA LEU A 129 -2.85 -7.83 1.92
C LEU A 129 -2.75 -9.12 2.74
N ARG A 130 -1.78 -9.26 3.66
CA ARG A 130 -1.66 -10.42 4.56
C ARG A 130 -2.91 -10.63 5.41
N TYR A 131 -3.66 -9.55 5.65
CA TYR A 131 -4.82 -9.54 6.54
C TYR A 131 -6.14 -9.77 5.80
N THR A 132 -6.12 -9.81 4.45
CA THR A 132 -7.31 -10.09 3.66
C THR A 132 -7.77 -11.53 3.83
N PRO A 133 -9.07 -11.83 3.88
CA PRO A 133 -9.57 -13.20 3.84
C PRO A 133 -9.03 -13.98 2.64
N PHE A 134 -8.86 -13.32 1.49
CA PHE A 134 -8.32 -13.89 0.27
C PHE A 134 -6.92 -14.49 0.47
N TYR A 135 -5.93 -13.70 0.88
CA TYR A 135 -4.57 -14.20 1.07
C TYR A 135 -4.41 -15.07 2.32
N ARG A 136 -5.18 -14.82 3.39
CA ARG A 136 -5.22 -15.70 4.57
C ARG A 136 -5.70 -17.12 4.21
N THR A 137 -6.71 -17.22 3.35
CA THR A 137 -7.18 -18.52 2.86
C THR A 137 -6.11 -19.23 2.05
N ILE A 138 -5.42 -18.54 1.14
CA ILE A 138 -4.32 -19.13 0.36
C ILE A 138 -3.20 -19.62 1.29
N LYS A 139 -2.79 -18.79 2.25
CA LYS A 139 -1.75 -19.16 3.23
C LYS A 139 -2.15 -20.37 4.05
N ARG A 140 -3.39 -20.42 4.54
CA ARG A 140 -3.91 -21.57 5.28
C ARG A 140 -3.86 -22.85 4.46
N LEU A 141 -4.29 -22.83 3.19
CA LEU A 141 -4.22 -24.00 2.31
C LEU A 141 -2.78 -24.51 2.10
N ILE A 142 -1.81 -23.58 2.03
CA ILE A 142 -0.38 -23.92 1.95
C ILE A 142 0.08 -24.57 3.27
N ASP A 143 -0.24 -23.94 4.42
CA ASP A 143 0.17 -24.40 5.74
C ASP A 143 -0.46 -25.74 6.14
N ASP A 144 -1.71 -25.98 5.71
CA ASP A 144 -2.41 -27.25 5.87
C ASP A 144 -1.85 -28.36 4.96
N GLY A 145 -0.90 -28.04 4.06
CA GLY A 145 -0.25 -28.99 3.16
C GLY A 145 -1.14 -29.47 2.00
N GLU A 146 -2.23 -28.76 1.69
CA GLU A 146 -3.20 -29.14 0.64
C GLU A 146 -2.56 -29.28 -0.75
N ILE A 147 -1.49 -28.53 -1.03
CA ILE A 147 -0.74 -28.63 -2.28
C ILE A 147 0.65 -29.26 -2.12
N GLY A 148 0.98 -29.79 -0.94
CA GLY A 148 2.32 -30.28 -0.60
C GLY A 148 3.31 -29.13 -0.43
N GLU A 149 4.59 -29.38 -0.76
CA GLU A 149 5.63 -28.34 -0.72
C GLU A 149 5.45 -27.35 -1.88
N VAL A 150 5.55 -26.06 -1.60
CA VAL A 150 5.50 -25.02 -2.64
C VAL A 150 6.73 -25.13 -3.54
N ALA A 151 6.51 -25.17 -4.84
CA ALA A 151 7.57 -25.24 -5.85
C ALA A 151 7.73 -23.91 -6.60
N SER A 152 6.63 -23.27 -6.98
CA SER A 152 6.68 -21.98 -7.67
C SER A 152 5.44 -21.15 -7.45
N LEU A 153 5.60 -19.80 -7.62
CA LEU A 153 4.51 -18.83 -7.57
C LEU A 153 4.56 -17.92 -8.80
N SER A 154 3.41 -17.49 -9.28
CA SER A 154 3.32 -16.41 -10.25
C SER A 154 2.18 -15.48 -9.88
N GLN A 155 2.42 -14.16 -9.95
CA GLN A 155 1.40 -13.15 -9.65
C GLN A 155 1.45 -12.01 -10.65
N ILE A 156 0.27 -11.54 -11.04
CA ILE A 156 0.10 -10.32 -11.83
C ILE A 156 -0.61 -9.28 -10.97
N GLU A 157 -0.06 -8.08 -10.90
CA GLU A 157 -0.70 -6.88 -10.36
C GLU A 157 -1.23 -6.05 -11.54
N ASN A 158 -2.52 -6.06 -11.73
CA ASN A 158 -3.25 -5.19 -12.63
C ASN A 158 -3.48 -3.85 -11.93
N VAL A 159 -2.72 -2.81 -12.30
CA VAL A 159 -2.83 -1.50 -11.64
C VAL A 159 -4.09 -0.75 -12.07
N GLY A 160 -4.53 -0.99 -13.30
CA GLY A 160 -5.61 -0.24 -13.93
C GLY A 160 -5.12 1.07 -14.58
N TYR A 161 -5.49 1.29 -15.84
CA TYR A 161 -4.98 2.40 -16.65
C TYR A 161 -5.26 3.78 -16.03
N TRP A 162 -6.42 3.97 -15.46
CA TRP A 162 -6.84 5.22 -14.83
C TRP A 162 -6.18 5.43 -13.46
N HIS A 163 -5.97 4.36 -12.69
CA HIS A 163 -5.29 4.42 -11.40
C HIS A 163 -3.81 4.75 -11.57
N HIS A 164 -3.13 4.11 -12.53
CA HIS A 164 -1.75 4.45 -12.85
C HIS A 164 -1.62 5.92 -13.29
N ALA A 165 -2.50 6.36 -14.21
CA ALA A 165 -2.55 7.76 -14.64
C ALA A 165 -2.78 8.74 -13.48
N HIS A 166 -3.64 8.36 -12.50
CA HIS A 166 -3.91 9.17 -11.31
C HIS A 166 -2.69 9.24 -10.38
N SER A 167 -2.21 8.10 -9.92
CA SER A 167 -1.26 8.00 -8.82
C SER A 167 0.20 8.15 -9.26
N PHE A 168 0.57 7.55 -10.38
CA PHE A 168 1.95 7.33 -10.81
C PHE A 168 2.37 8.16 -12.04
N VAL A 169 1.44 8.92 -12.63
CA VAL A 169 1.72 9.88 -13.71
C VAL A 169 1.47 11.31 -13.24
N ARG A 170 0.30 11.59 -12.63
CA ARG A 170 -0.09 12.94 -12.18
C ARG A 170 0.12 13.16 -10.69
N GLY A 171 -0.04 12.11 -9.89
CA GLY A 171 -0.07 12.15 -8.43
C GLY A 171 1.29 12.22 -7.75
N ASN A 172 1.28 12.03 -6.44
CA ASN A 172 2.46 12.20 -5.59
C ASN A 172 3.54 11.16 -5.85
N TRP A 173 3.18 9.97 -6.33
CA TRP A 173 4.08 8.84 -6.55
C TRP A 173 4.62 8.74 -8.00
N ARG A 174 4.58 9.85 -8.75
CA ARG A 174 5.01 9.91 -10.14
C ARG A 174 6.52 9.98 -10.34
N ASN A 175 7.26 10.37 -9.32
CA ASN A 175 8.70 10.61 -9.42
C ASN A 175 9.43 9.83 -8.32
N SER A 176 10.40 9.01 -8.74
CA SER A 176 11.11 8.09 -7.85
C SER A 176 12.02 8.78 -6.85
N GLU A 177 12.60 9.95 -7.18
CA GLU A 177 13.44 10.70 -6.25
C GLU A 177 12.62 11.43 -5.17
N LYS A 178 11.41 11.89 -5.53
CA LYS A 178 10.53 12.63 -4.60
C LYS A 178 9.64 11.74 -3.76
N SER A 179 9.54 10.47 -4.12
CA SER A 179 8.74 9.48 -3.42
C SER A 179 9.50 8.16 -3.39
N SER A 180 9.12 7.20 -4.24
CA SER A 180 9.71 5.87 -4.31
C SER A 180 9.59 5.28 -5.71
N PRO A 181 10.47 4.37 -6.13
CA PRO A 181 10.26 3.55 -7.33
C PRO A 181 8.92 2.80 -7.24
N MET A 182 8.29 2.54 -8.39
CA MET A 182 6.99 1.85 -8.48
C MET A 182 6.98 0.51 -7.75
N ILE A 183 8.06 -0.27 -7.86
CA ILE A 183 8.20 -1.57 -7.20
C ILE A 183 8.15 -1.45 -5.67
N LEU A 184 8.73 -0.39 -5.10
CA LEU A 184 8.73 -0.16 -3.67
C LEU A 184 7.38 0.45 -3.22
N GLN A 185 6.90 1.48 -3.91
CA GLN A 185 5.69 2.18 -3.48
C GLN A 185 4.42 1.31 -3.62
N LYS A 186 4.25 0.65 -4.76
CA LYS A 186 3.03 -0.14 -5.06
C LYS A 186 3.23 -1.61 -4.76
N SER A 187 4.29 -2.20 -5.29
CA SER A 187 4.44 -3.65 -5.31
C SER A 187 5.22 -4.24 -4.12
N CYS A 188 5.59 -3.41 -3.13
CA CYS A 188 6.09 -3.95 -1.85
C CYS A 188 5.06 -4.87 -1.17
N HIS A 189 3.77 -4.63 -1.39
CA HIS A 189 2.72 -5.56 -0.99
C HIS A 189 2.87 -6.95 -1.63
N ASP A 190 3.22 -6.99 -2.91
CA ASP A 190 3.32 -8.21 -3.70
C ASP A 190 4.59 -9.00 -3.30
N MET A 191 5.70 -8.28 -3.12
CA MET A 191 6.93 -8.88 -2.60
C MET A 191 6.74 -9.41 -1.18
N ASP A 192 5.95 -8.72 -0.36
CA ASP A 192 5.58 -9.16 0.98
C ASP A 192 4.72 -10.44 0.97
N ILE A 193 3.78 -10.55 0.04
CA ILE A 193 2.99 -11.78 -0.15
C ILE A 193 3.88 -12.94 -0.57
N PHE A 194 4.84 -12.76 -1.49
CA PHE A 194 5.76 -13.83 -1.87
C PHE A 194 6.60 -14.32 -0.68
N VAL A 195 7.21 -13.41 0.07
CA VAL A 195 7.96 -13.77 1.29
C VAL A 195 7.09 -14.56 2.28
N TRP A 196 5.85 -14.12 2.48
CA TRP A 196 4.94 -14.75 3.42
C TRP A 196 4.47 -16.14 2.96
N LEU A 197 4.11 -16.29 1.68
CA LEU A 197 3.65 -17.56 1.15
C LEU A 197 4.79 -18.60 1.02
N CYS A 198 6.00 -18.16 0.63
CA CYS A 198 7.18 -19.02 0.56
C CYS A 198 7.73 -19.41 1.94
N GLY A 199 7.58 -18.52 2.95
CA GLY A 199 8.09 -18.75 4.30
C GLY A 199 9.61 -18.78 4.43
N GLN A 200 10.35 -18.27 3.42
CA GLN A 200 11.82 -18.30 3.32
C GLN A 200 12.36 -16.96 2.82
N ARG A 201 13.67 -16.75 2.99
CA ARG A 201 14.34 -15.56 2.46
C ARG A 201 14.53 -15.66 0.94
N CYS A 202 14.36 -14.54 0.26
CA CYS A 202 14.78 -14.41 -1.13
C CYS A 202 16.31 -14.28 -1.18
N VAL A 203 16.95 -14.94 -2.15
CA VAL A 203 18.42 -14.93 -2.32
C VAL A 203 18.87 -14.33 -3.63
N ARG A 204 18.02 -14.33 -4.68
CA ARG A 204 18.34 -13.72 -5.98
C ARG A 204 17.13 -13.04 -6.59
N VAL A 205 17.38 -11.89 -7.24
CA VAL A 205 16.37 -11.06 -7.87
C VAL A 205 16.82 -10.66 -9.26
N SER A 206 15.95 -10.83 -10.26
CA SER A 206 16.12 -10.30 -11.62
C SER A 206 14.91 -9.44 -11.98
N SER A 207 15.13 -8.29 -12.64
CA SER A 207 14.02 -7.38 -12.94
C SER A 207 14.21 -6.66 -14.27
N PHE A 208 13.08 -6.51 -15.01
CA PHE A 208 12.98 -5.78 -16.28
C PHE A 208 11.77 -4.84 -16.22
N GLY A 209 11.94 -3.60 -16.63
CA GLY A 209 10.85 -2.62 -16.66
C GLY A 209 11.33 -1.26 -17.15
N SER A 210 10.41 -0.43 -17.58
CA SER A 210 10.69 0.94 -18.01
C SER A 210 9.44 1.80 -18.04
N LEU A 211 9.61 3.12 -18.10
CA LEU A 211 8.59 4.06 -18.52
C LEU A 211 8.61 4.13 -20.05
N GLN A 212 7.66 3.48 -20.70
CA GLN A 212 7.60 3.43 -22.16
C GLN A 212 6.54 4.34 -22.75
N TYR A 213 5.38 4.44 -22.15
CA TYR A 213 4.20 5.02 -22.79
C TYR A 213 3.86 6.42 -22.28
N PHE A 214 3.90 6.67 -20.99
CA PHE A 214 3.49 7.95 -20.39
C PHE A 214 4.62 8.98 -20.46
N ASN A 215 4.99 9.38 -21.68
CA ASN A 215 6.05 10.35 -21.96
C ASN A 215 5.74 11.17 -23.22
N GLU A 216 6.50 12.22 -23.47
CA GLU A 216 6.26 13.18 -24.54
C GLU A 216 6.31 12.57 -25.96
N ALA A 217 7.11 11.52 -26.17
CA ALA A 217 7.20 10.84 -27.48
C ALA A 217 5.87 10.21 -27.92
N HIS A 218 4.99 9.92 -26.97
CA HIS A 218 3.65 9.37 -27.22
C HIS A 218 2.53 10.43 -27.17
N ALA A 219 2.88 11.71 -26.94
CA ALA A 219 1.88 12.77 -26.94
C ALA A 219 1.25 12.92 -28.32
N PRO A 220 -0.09 12.82 -28.46
CA PRO A 220 -0.73 13.07 -29.75
C PRO A 220 -0.43 14.50 -30.23
N LYS A 221 -0.24 14.65 -31.56
CA LYS A 221 0.11 15.95 -32.16
C LYS A 221 -0.93 17.03 -31.81
N GLY A 222 -0.47 18.12 -31.21
CA GLY A 222 -1.32 19.23 -30.78
C GLY A 222 -2.06 18.98 -29.45
N ALA A 223 -1.73 17.93 -28.71
CA ALA A 223 -2.21 17.79 -27.33
C ALA A 223 -1.63 18.90 -26.44
N PRO A 224 -2.46 19.63 -25.67
CA PRO A 224 -2.02 20.71 -24.79
C PRO A 224 -1.34 20.16 -23.52
N GLU A 225 -0.80 21.05 -22.70
CA GLU A 225 -0.21 20.73 -21.40
C GLU A 225 -1.24 20.15 -20.40
N ARG A 226 -2.49 20.55 -20.55
CA ARG A 226 -3.58 20.14 -19.63
C ARG A 226 -4.81 19.68 -20.41
N CYS A 227 -5.53 18.71 -19.87
CA CYS A 227 -6.77 18.20 -20.46
C CYS A 227 -7.87 19.29 -20.52
N THR A 228 -7.76 20.35 -19.70
CA THR A 228 -8.72 21.47 -19.64
C THR A 228 -8.49 22.53 -20.71
N ASP A 229 -7.38 22.50 -21.44
CA ASP A 229 -6.95 23.56 -22.35
C ASP A 229 -7.39 23.33 -23.81
N GLY A 230 -8.58 22.80 -23.99
CA GLY A 230 -9.13 22.56 -25.34
C GLY A 230 -8.50 21.40 -26.09
N CYS A 231 -8.15 20.32 -25.40
CA CYS A 231 -7.55 19.14 -26.01
C CYS A 231 -8.45 18.54 -27.12
N PRO A 232 -7.94 18.39 -28.36
CA PRO A 232 -8.72 17.85 -29.49
C PRO A 232 -8.99 16.33 -29.34
N TYR A 233 -8.36 15.67 -28.38
CA TYR A 233 -8.48 14.21 -28.13
C TYR A 233 -9.37 13.88 -26.93
N ASN A 234 -10.10 14.85 -26.37
CA ASN A 234 -10.93 14.64 -25.18
C ASN A 234 -11.92 13.47 -25.32
N GLU A 235 -12.50 13.28 -26.51
CA GLU A 235 -13.45 12.19 -26.77
C GLU A 235 -12.76 10.81 -26.85
N SER A 236 -11.60 10.72 -27.49
CA SER A 236 -10.91 9.45 -27.76
C SER A 236 -9.85 9.06 -26.72
N CYS A 237 -9.34 10.02 -25.94
CA CYS A 237 -8.30 9.74 -24.94
C CYS A 237 -8.88 9.03 -23.72
N PRO A 238 -8.42 7.80 -23.37
CA PRO A 238 -8.88 7.11 -22.18
C PRO A 238 -8.37 7.75 -20.89
N TYR A 239 -7.31 8.57 -20.98
CA TYR A 239 -6.66 9.22 -19.83
C TYR A 239 -7.13 10.68 -19.64
N ASP A 240 -8.17 11.14 -20.34
CA ASP A 240 -8.66 12.51 -20.16
C ASP A 240 -9.07 12.73 -18.70
N ALA A 241 -8.44 13.72 -18.05
CA ALA A 241 -8.68 14.05 -16.64
C ALA A 241 -10.16 14.39 -16.36
N LYS A 242 -10.87 14.98 -17.33
CA LYS A 242 -12.29 15.31 -17.17
C LYS A 242 -13.15 14.05 -17.07
N LYS A 243 -12.86 13.00 -17.84
CA LYS A 243 -13.57 11.71 -17.76
C LYS A 243 -13.39 11.04 -16.40
N ILE A 244 -12.20 11.14 -15.83
CA ILE A 244 -11.87 10.52 -14.54
C ILE A 244 -12.49 11.31 -13.38
N TYR A 245 -12.36 12.64 -13.38
CA TYR A 245 -12.61 13.44 -12.19
C TYR A 245 -13.87 14.32 -12.23
N LEU A 246 -14.50 14.50 -13.38
CA LEU A 246 -15.77 15.24 -13.49
C LEU A 246 -16.98 14.30 -13.69
N SER A 247 -16.81 13.01 -13.42
CA SER A 247 -17.87 12.02 -13.35
C SER A 247 -18.73 12.18 -12.08
N ASP A 248 -19.76 11.37 -11.94
CA ASP A 248 -20.60 11.33 -10.72
C ASP A 248 -19.87 10.72 -9.51
N ASN A 249 -18.71 10.08 -9.72
CA ASN A 249 -17.88 9.59 -8.63
C ASN A 249 -17.20 10.76 -7.89
N VAL A 250 -17.62 11.00 -6.64
CA VAL A 250 -17.05 11.99 -5.74
C VAL A 250 -16.11 11.38 -4.69
N GLY A 251 -16.03 10.06 -4.63
CA GLY A 251 -15.06 9.33 -3.82
C GLY A 251 -13.71 9.19 -4.53
N TRP A 252 -12.87 8.30 -4.01
CA TRP A 252 -11.56 8.04 -4.62
C TRP A 252 -11.68 7.61 -6.10
N PRO A 253 -10.87 8.17 -7.01
CA PRO A 253 -9.73 9.08 -6.81
C PRO A 253 -10.09 10.58 -6.82
N THR A 254 -11.35 10.94 -6.96
CA THR A 254 -11.82 12.34 -7.18
C THR A 254 -11.61 13.21 -5.92
N ASP A 255 -11.86 12.66 -4.74
CA ASP A 255 -11.68 13.31 -3.44
C ASP A 255 -10.24 13.72 -3.11
N MET A 256 -9.27 13.24 -3.91
CA MET A 256 -7.88 13.65 -3.80
C MET A 256 -7.57 15.02 -4.43
N LEU A 257 -8.48 15.55 -5.26
CA LEU A 257 -8.26 16.81 -5.98
C LEU A 257 -8.38 18.04 -5.08
N THR A 258 -9.47 18.10 -4.32
CA THR A 258 -9.90 19.25 -3.53
C THR A 258 -10.92 18.81 -2.49
N THR A 259 -11.14 19.60 -1.46
CA THR A 259 -12.23 19.43 -0.49
C THR A 259 -13.58 19.95 -1.03
N ASP A 260 -13.56 20.84 -2.03
CA ASP A 260 -14.77 21.31 -2.73
C ASP A 260 -15.15 20.29 -3.84
N MET A 261 -16.07 19.39 -3.51
CA MET A 261 -16.56 18.34 -4.41
C MET A 261 -17.58 18.82 -5.45
N SER A 262 -17.93 20.11 -5.49
CA SER A 262 -18.75 20.67 -6.56
C SER A 262 -18.05 20.49 -7.92
N LEU A 263 -18.85 20.44 -9.00
CA LEU A 263 -18.28 20.35 -10.35
C LEU A 263 -17.35 21.52 -10.66
N GLU A 264 -17.67 22.73 -10.17
CA GLU A 264 -16.87 23.92 -10.34
C GLU A 264 -15.56 23.84 -9.56
N GLY A 265 -15.59 23.42 -8.30
CA GLY A 265 -14.41 23.21 -7.46
C GLY A 265 -13.45 22.19 -8.06
N ARG A 266 -13.98 21.05 -8.51
CA ARG A 266 -13.19 20.00 -9.20
C ARG A 266 -12.61 20.50 -10.52
N LEU A 267 -13.35 21.23 -11.33
CA LEU A 267 -12.86 21.82 -12.58
C LEU A 267 -11.75 22.85 -12.31
N LYS A 268 -11.89 23.69 -11.28
CA LYS A 268 -10.84 24.60 -10.83
C LYS A 268 -9.57 23.83 -10.41
N ALA A 269 -9.72 22.77 -9.62
CA ALA A 269 -8.60 21.93 -9.20
C ALA A 269 -7.89 21.26 -10.39
N LEU A 270 -8.60 20.88 -11.45
CA LEU A 270 -8.01 20.38 -12.68
C LEU A 270 -7.26 21.46 -13.48
N LYS A 271 -7.73 22.71 -13.47
CA LYS A 271 -7.05 23.81 -14.14
C LYS A 271 -5.75 24.22 -13.45
N GLU A 272 -5.71 24.16 -12.13
CA GLU A 272 -4.61 24.70 -11.33
C GLU A 272 -3.69 23.59 -10.78
N GLY A 273 -4.23 22.46 -10.39
CA GLY A 273 -3.53 21.38 -9.71
C GLY A 273 -2.86 20.36 -10.64
N PRO A 274 -2.15 19.37 -10.10
CA PRO A 274 -1.39 18.40 -10.89
C PRO A 274 -2.26 17.45 -11.69
N TYR A 275 -3.45 17.13 -11.21
CA TYR A 275 -4.30 16.08 -11.79
C TYR A 275 -4.94 16.41 -13.15
N GLY A 276 -4.94 17.70 -13.55
CA GLY A 276 -5.41 18.10 -14.86
C GLY A 276 -4.36 18.04 -15.96
N ARG A 277 -3.08 17.75 -15.66
CA ARG A 277 -2.01 17.66 -16.66
C ARG A 277 -2.25 16.53 -17.66
N CYS A 278 -1.78 16.73 -18.88
CA CYS A 278 -1.73 15.67 -19.87
C CYS A 278 -0.79 14.55 -19.40
N VAL A 279 -1.21 13.29 -19.48
CA VAL A 279 -0.40 12.14 -19.01
C VAL A 279 0.92 11.96 -19.78
N TYR A 280 1.03 12.55 -20.96
CA TYR A 280 2.23 12.51 -21.78
C TYR A 280 3.19 13.67 -21.50
N ARG A 281 2.80 14.63 -20.63
CA ARG A 281 3.58 15.85 -20.34
C ARG A 281 3.79 16.03 -18.83
N CYS A 282 3.73 14.96 -18.09
CA CYS A 282 4.09 14.95 -16.68
C CYS A 282 5.59 14.72 -16.48
N ASP A 283 6.08 15.06 -15.31
CA ASP A 283 7.46 14.84 -14.84
C ASP A 283 7.62 13.48 -14.15
N ASN A 284 6.86 12.48 -14.59
CA ASN A 284 6.92 11.11 -14.06
C ASN A 284 8.14 10.36 -14.65
N ASP A 285 8.76 9.53 -13.81
CA ASP A 285 9.91 8.68 -14.17
C ASP A 285 9.72 7.21 -13.76
N VAL A 286 8.68 6.90 -12.97
CA VAL A 286 8.40 5.54 -12.54
C VAL A 286 7.95 4.66 -13.70
N VAL A 287 8.24 3.37 -13.60
CA VAL A 287 7.93 2.40 -14.66
C VAL A 287 6.41 2.24 -14.85
N ASP A 288 5.98 2.04 -16.10
CA ASP A 288 4.59 1.71 -16.45
C ASP A 288 4.31 0.21 -16.57
N ARG A 289 5.36 -0.61 -16.58
CA ARG A 289 5.35 -2.08 -16.48
C ARG A 289 6.67 -2.59 -15.94
N GLN A 290 6.60 -3.70 -15.17
CA GLN A 290 7.79 -4.33 -14.61
C GLN A 290 7.56 -5.82 -14.42
N VAL A 291 8.58 -6.63 -14.70
CA VAL A 291 8.64 -8.06 -14.38
C VAL A 291 9.76 -8.26 -13.37
N VAL A 292 9.53 -9.10 -12.39
CA VAL A 292 10.51 -9.46 -11.35
C VAL A 292 10.49 -10.97 -11.15
N ASP A 293 11.64 -11.61 -11.25
CA ASP A 293 11.82 -13.02 -10.93
C ASP A 293 12.67 -13.16 -9.67
N LEU A 294 12.24 -14.07 -8.80
CA LEU A 294 12.78 -14.29 -7.45
C LEU A 294 13.18 -15.74 -7.27
N GLU A 295 14.26 -15.98 -6.53
CA GLU A 295 14.64 -17.28 -6.02
C GLU A 295 14.79 -17.23 -4.51
N PHE A 296 14.25 -18.23 -3.81
CA PHE A 296 14.25 -18.35 -2.36
C PHE A 296 15.24 -19.43 -1.89
N GLU A 297 15.70 -19.35 -0.63
CA GLU A 297 16.69 -20.25 -0.03
C GLU A 297 16.32 -21.74 -0.16
N ASN A 298 15.03 -22.07 -0.12
CA ASN A 298 14.52 -23.45 -0.29
C ASN A 298 14.36 -23.89 -1.75
N GLY A 299 14.83 -23.11 -2.73
CA GLY A 299 14.73 -23.40 -4.14
C GLY A 299 13.39 -23.05 -4.78
N VAL A 300 12.43 -22.49 -4.04
CA VAL A 300 11.18 -21.96 -4.60
C VAL A 300 11.52 -20.78 -5.51
N VAL A 301 10.86 -20.72 -6.66
CA VAL A 301 10.97 -19.58 -7.60
C VAL A 301 9.65 -18.86 -7.72
N ALA A 302 9.71 -17.52 -7.90
CA ALA A 302 8.50 -16.73 -8.11
C ALA A 302 8.69 -15.74 -9.25
N SER A 303 7.60 -15.46 -9.98
CA SER A 303 7.54 -14.49 -11.07
C SER A 303 6.41 -13.49 -10.79
N PHE A 304 6.72 -12.21 -10.92
CA PHE A 304 5.80 -11.11 -10.72
C PHE A 304 5.73 -10.22 -11.95
N THR A 305 4.53 -9.82 -12.33
CA THR A 305 4.29 -8.84 -13.39
C THR A 305 3.41 -7.71 -12.87
N MET A 306 3.88 -6.48 -12.96
CA MET A 306 3.08 -5.27 -12.75
C MET A 306 2.85 -4.59 -14.09
N THR A 307 1.61 -4.17 -14.36
CA THR A 307 1.27 -3.41 -15.57
C THR A 307 0.24 -2.32 -15.33
N ALA A 308 0.47 -1.16 -15.95
CA ALA A 308 -0.46 -0.04 -15.98
C ALA A 308 -1.63 -0.24 -16.97
N PHE A 309 -1.52 -1.20 -17.90
CA PHE A 309 -2.35 -1.29 -19.11
C PHE A 309 -3.47 -2.32 -18.97
N THR A 310 -4.28 -2.18 -17.91
CA THR A 310 -5.43 -3.05 -17.63
C THR A 310 -6.68 -2.23 -17.37
N THR A 311 -7.84 -2.84 -17.53
CA THR A 311 -9.13 -2.25 -17.18
C THR A 311 -9.48 -2.45 -15.71
N ASP A 312 -9.09 -3.59 -15.15
CA ASP A 312 -9.27 -3.97 -13.76
C ASP A 312 -8.10 -3.51 -12.89
N MET A 313 -8.33 -3.49 -11.61
CA MET A 313 -7.36 -3.15 -10.57
C MET A 313 -7.37 -4.29 -9.54
N ALA A 314 -6.69 -5.37 -9.86
CA ALA A 314 -6.73 -6.60 -9.08
C ALA A 314 -5.45 -7.43 -9.24
N ARG A 315 -5.32 -8.45 -8.43
CA ARG A 315 -4.24 -9.43 -8.48
C ARG A 315 -4.75 -10.79 -8.91
N GLN A 316 -3.95 -11.46 -9.73
CA GLN A 316 -4.14 -12.86 -10.07
C GLN A 316 -2.90 -13.64 -9.60
N LEU A 317 -3.11 -14.71 -8.86
CA LEU A 317 -2.05 -15.52 -8.27
C LEU A 317 -2.22 -16.99 -8.66
N LYS A 318 -1.10 -17.63 -8.98
CA LYS A 318 -0.99 -19.09 -9.07
C LYS A 318 0.13 -19.59 -8.16
N VAL A 319 -0.17 -20.56 -7.32
CA VAL A 319 0.80 -21.29 -6.49
C VAL A 319 0.82 -22.73 -6.92
N CYS A 320 1.99 -23.24 -7.29
CA CYS A 320 2.20 -24.65 -7.65
C CYS A 320 2.98 -25.36 -6.56
N GLY A 321 2.45 -26.48 -6.12
CA GLY A 321 3.10 -27.34 -5.14
C GLY A 321 3.27 -28.76 -5.65
N THR A 322 3.89 -29.63 -4.83
CA THR A 322 4.23 -31.01 -5.20
C THR A 322 3.03 -31.97 -5.27
N LYS A 323 1.86 -31.56 -4.72
CA LYS A 323 0.62 -32.35 -4.68
C LYS A 323 -0.60 -31.66 -5.27
N GLY A 324 -0.45 -30.42 -5.72
CA GLY A 324 -1.56 -29.64 -6.24
C GLY A 324 -1.17 -28.22 -6.61
N GLN A 325 -2.16 -27.42 -6.97
CA GLN A 325 -1.99 -25.99 -7.26
C GLN A 325 -3.18 -25.18 -6.74
N ILE A 326 -2.93 -23.91 -6.44
CA ILE A 326 -3.96 -22.90 -6.14
C ILE A 326 -3.95 -21.90 -7.29
N THR A 327 -5.13 -21.58 -7.83
CA THR A 327 -5.35 -20.42 -8.71
C THR A 327 -6.31 -19.46 -8.02
N ALA A 328 -5.97 -18.17 -8.02
CA ALA A 328 -6.73 -17.19 -7.28
C ALA A 328 -6.83 -15.86 -8.03
N ASP A 329 -8.00 -15.24 -8.00
CA ASP A 329 -8.28 -13.95 -8.65
C ASP A 329 -9.03 -13.03 -7.68
N MET A 330 -8.39 -11.91 -7.32
CA MET A 330 -8.98 -10.93 -6.41
C MET A 330 -10.14 -10.14 -7.04
N ASN A 331 -10.18 -10.02 -8.37
CA ASN A 331 -11.27 -9.31 -9.04
C ASN A 331 -12.60 -10.03 -8.87
N THR A 332 -12.56 -11.36 -8.96
CA THR A 332 -13.72 -12.24 -8.75
C THR A 332 -13.83 -12.74 -7.32
N ASN A 333 -12.86 -12.41 -6.47
CA ASN A 333 -12.72 -12.91 -5.10
C ASN A 333 -12.77 -14.44 -5.02
N THR A 334 -12.09 -15.13 -5.95
CA THR A 334 -12.15 -16.57 -6.13
C THR A 334 -10.81 -17.22 -5.80
N VAL A 335 -10.83 -18.30 -5.03
CA VAL A 335 -9.69 -19.20 -4.76
C VAL A 335 -10.10 -20.61 -5.14
N ILE A 336 -9.32 -21.25 -6.03
CA ILE A 336 -9.57 -22.59 -6.54
C ILE A 336 -8.38 -23.48 -6.21
N LEU A 337 -8.65 -24.59 -5.53
CA LEU A 337 -7.68 -25.61 -5.20
C LEU A 337 -7.82 -26.80 -6.17
N HIS A 338 -6.71 -27.19 -6.79
CA HIS A 338 -6.61 -28.35 -7.66
C HIS A 338 -5.60 -29.34 -7.04
N ARG A 339 -6.06 -30.43 -6.50
CA ARG A 339 -5.18 -31.51 -6.01
C ARG A 339 -4.96 -32.54 -7.12
N PHE A 340 -3.77 -33.13 -7.17
CA PHE A 340 -3.45 -34.13 -8.20
C PHE A 340 -4.16 -35.47 -7.97
N ASP A 341 -4.61 -35.74 -6.76
CA ASP A 341 -5.35 -36.95 -6.35
C ASP A 341 -6.89 -36.75 -6.39
N GLU A 342 -7.39 -35.57 -6.79
CA GLU A 342 -8.82 -35.26 -6.91
C GLU A 342 -9.24 -35.11 -8.37
N ALA A 343 -10.39 -35.65 -8.74
CA ALA A 343 -10.91 -35.60 -10.12
C ALA A 343 -11.41 -34.21 -10.55
N SER A 344 -11.76 -33.35 -9.57
CA SER A 344 -12.33 -32.02 -9.85
C SER A 344 -11.74 -30.97 -8.89
N PRO A 345 -11.57 -29.71 -9.36
CA PRO A 345 -11.13 -28.64 -8.50
C PRO A 345 -12.19 -28.25 -7.45
N ARG A 346 -11.72 -27.74 -6.33
CA ARG A 346 -12.58 -27.20 -5.27
C ARG A 346 -12.52 -25.67 -5.29
N ILE A 347 -13.68 -25.01 -5.37
CA ILE A 347 -13.81 -23.57 -5.12
C ILE A 347 -13.84 -23.42 -3.60
N ILE A 348 -12.92 -22.62 -3.06
CA ILE A 348 -12.79 -22.40 -1.63
C ILE A 348 -13.63 -21.20 -1.23
N GLU A 349 -14.54 -21.40 -0.29
CA GLU A 349 -15.32 -20.31 0.28
C GLU A 349 -14.44 -19.40 1.13
N LEU A 350 -14.51 -18.09 0.86
CA LEU A 350 -13.78 -17.09 1.61
C LEU A 350 -14.63 -16.55 2.76
N GLU A 351 -13.99 -16.28 3.89
CA GLU A 351 -14.66 -15.56 4.96
C GLU A 351 -15.19 -14.23 4.42
N THR A 352 -16.47 -13.97 4.64
CA THR A 352 -17.05 -12.66 4.33
C THR A 352 -16.57 -11.67 5.40
N PRO A 353 -15.88 -10.58 5.04
CA PRO A 353 -15.55 -9.55 6.01
C PRO A 353 -16.83 -9.07 6.70
N PRO A 354 -16.80 -8.74 7.99
CA PRO A 354 -17.91 -7.98 8.61
C PRO A 354 -18.21 -6.79 7.68
N GLN A 355 -19.46 -6.30 7.65
CA GLN A 355 -19.91 -5.23 6.70
C GLN A 355 -19.01 -3.98 6.82
N THR A 356 -17.86 -4.06 6.20
CA THR A 356 -16.79 -3.05 6.26
C THR A 356 -16.68 -2.35 4.90
N ASN A 357 -17.84 -1.94 4.33
CA ASN A 357 -17.92 -1.26 3.03
C ASN A 357 -17.04 0.00 2.93
N ASN A 358 -16.45 0.41 4.04
CA ASN A 358 -15.63 1.62 4.16
C ASN A 358 -14.12 1.35 4.25
N TYR A 359 -13.68 0.09 4.25
CA TYR A 359 -12.27 -0.28 4.31
C TYR A 359 -11.78 -0.77 2.94
N GLY A 360 -10.59 -0.32 2.55
CA GLY A 360 -9.95 -0.73 1.33
C GLY A 360 -9.37 -2.15 1.37
N HIS A 361 -8.76 -2.55 0.25
CA HIS A 361 -8.00 -3.78 0.11
C HIS A 361 -8.78 -5.06 0.51
N GLY A 362 -10.07 -5.16 0.15
CA GLY A 362 -10.86 -6.34 0.46
C GLY A 362 -11.00 -6.64 1.97
N GLY A 363 -11.06 -5.59 2.79
CA GLY A 363 -11.16 -5.68 4.26
C GLY A 363 -9.82 -5.80 5.00
N GLY A 364 -8.70 -5.82 4.28
CA GLY A 364 -7.37 -5.96 4.88
C GLY A 364 -7.02 -4.83 5.86
N ASP A 365 -7.45 -3.60 5.58
CA ASP A 365 -7.24 -2.46 6.48
C ASP A 365 -7.91 -2.65 7.84
N TYR A 366 -9.13 -3.18 7.86
CA TYR A 366 -9.87 -3.49 9.09
C TYR A 366 -9.14 -4.55 9.93
N TYR A 367 -8.81 -5.68 9.31
CA TYR A 367 -8.17 -6.78 10.02
C TYR A 367 -6.75 -6.43 10.49
N LEU A 368 -6.02 -5.60 9.75
CA LEU A 368 -4.74 -5.05 10.19
C LEU A 368 -4.90 -4.26 11.49
N MET A 369 -5.87 -3.32 11.53
CA MET A 369 -6.12 -2.50 12.72
C MET A 369 -6.53 -3.34 13.92
N ARG A 370 -7.45 -4.29 13.72
CA ARG A 370 -7.86 -5.22 14.76
C ARG A 370 -6.68 -5.99 15.34
N ASP A 371 -5.84 -6.55 14.48
CA ASP A 371 -4.71 -7.37 14.90
C ASP A 371 -3.60 -6.51 15.53
N PHE A 372 -3.40 -5.27 15.05
CA PHE A 372 -2.49 -4.29 15.69
C PHE A 372 -2.96 -3.93 17.11
N VAL A 373 -4.23 -3.59 17.29
CA VAL A 373 -4.79 -3.26 18.62
C VAL A 373 -4.62 -4.44 19.58
N ARG A 374 -4.90 -5.66 19.13
CA ARG A 374 -4.71 -6.89 19.91
C ARG A 374 -3.25 -7.14 20.27
N ALA A 375 -2.32 -6.90 19.31
CA ALA A 375 -0.90 -7.04 19.56
C ALA A 375 -0.40 -6.03 20.61
N VAL A 376 -0.91 -4.80 20.62
CA VAL A 376 -0.62 -3.78 21.64
C VAL A 376 -1.17 -4.19 23.01
N GLN A 377 -2.40 -4.74 23.06
CA GLN A 377 -3.02 -5.21 24.31
C GLN A 377 -2.27 -6.40 24.94
N ASN A 378 -1.67 -7.25 24.13
CA ASN A 378 -1.03 -8.51 24.55
C ASN A 378 0.51 -8.48 24.38
N GLU A 379 1.12 -7.31 24.36
CA GLU A 379 2.57 -7.11 24.26
C GLU A 379 3.25 -7.92 23.16
N GLY A 380 2.68 -7.91 21.93
CA GLY A 380 3.37 -8.41 20.75
C GLY A 380 3.01 -9.84 20.30
N THR A 381 1.96 -10.43 20.85
CA THR A 381 1.44 -11.67 20.26
C THR A 381 0.82 -11.41 18.88
N ALA A 382 1.20 -12.21 17.89
CA ALA A 382 0.60 -12.26 16.54
C ALA A 382 0.75 -11.02 15.63
N ASN A 383 1.92 -10.34 15.63
CA ASN A 383 2.22 -9.30 14.65
C ASN A 383 2.67 -9.92 13.31
N LEU A 384 1.73 -10.14 12.37
CA LEU A 384 2.00 -10.77 11.08
C LEU A 384 2.88 -9.93 10.15
N SER A 385 2.91 -8.62 10.29
CA SER A 385 3.70 -7.68 9.49
C SER A 385 4.68 -6.89 10.35
N SER A 386 5.42 -7.58 11.24
CA SER A 386 6.47 -6.93 12.03
C SER A 386 7.53 -6.29 11.13
N ALA A 387 8.24 -5.28 11.64
CA ALA A 387 9.29 -4.60 10.89
C ALA A 387 10.37 -5.56 10.36
N GLN A 388 10.75 -6.60 11.14
CA GLN A 388 11.74 -7.60 10.74
C GLN A 388 11.27 -8.43 9.55
N VAL A 389 10.01 -8.87 9.58
CA VAL A 389 9.39 -9.64 8.48
C VAL A 389 9.25 -8.75 7.25
N SER A 390 8.75 -7.53 7.42
CA SER A 390 8.51 -6.57 6.34
C SER A 390 9.79 -6.05 5.70
N LEU A 391 10.91 -6.03 6.44
CA LEU A 391 12.22 -5.66 5.88
C LEU A 391 12.59 -6.53 4.69
N GLN A 392 12.28 -7.84 4.71
CA GLN A 392 12.61 -8.75 3.61
C GLN A 392 11.97 -8.31 2.29
N SER A 393 10.71 -7.93 2.30
CA SER A 393 10.01 -7.46 1.09
C SER A 393 10.59 -6.15 0.55
N HIS A 394 11.04 -5.25 1.43
CA HIS A 394 11.68 -4.00 1.04
C HIS A 394 13.05 -4.24 0.41
N LEU A 395 13.87 -5.14 0.99
CA LEU A 395 15.15 -5.53 0.41
C LEU A 395 14.99 -6.10 -1.01
N ILE A 396 13.95 -6.92 -1.24
CA ILE A 396 13.60 -7.42 -2.58
C ILE A 396 13.27 -6.25 -3.52
N CYS A 397 12.49 -5.26 -3.07
CA CYS A 397 12.14 -4.10 -3.89
C CYS A 397 13.38 -3.28 -4.29
N PHE A 398 14.29 -3.02 -3.35
CA PHE A 398 15.56 -2.33 -3.64
C PHE A 398 16.44 -3.14 -4.60
N ALA A 399 16.53 -4.46 -4.40
CA ALA A 399 17.27 -5.33 -5.29
C ALA A 399 16.66 -5.39 -6.70
N ALA A 400 15.33 -5.44 -6.82
CA ALA A 400 14.62 -5.43 -8.09
C ALA A 400 14.87 -4.11 -8.87
N GLU A 401 14.85 -2.97 -8.17
CA GLU A 401 15.16 -1.69 -8.81
C GLU A 401 16.62 -1.62 -9.25
N ARG A 402 17.56 -2.05 -8.42
CA ARG A 402 18.99 -2.17 -8.82
C ARG A 402 19.16 -3.11 -10.01
N SER A 403 18.53 -4.28 -10.01
CA SER A 403 18.59 -5.24 -11.11
C SER A 403 18.12 -4.63 -12.43
N ARG A 404 17.01 -3.89 -12.39
CA ARG A 404 16.45 -3.20 -13.54
C ARG A 404 17.40 -2.14 -14.11
N ILE A 405 18.02 -1.34 -13.24
CA ILE A 405 18.92 -0.25 -13.61
C ILE A 405 20.26 -0.81 -14.10
N GLU A 406 20.85 -1.72 -13.35
CA GLU A 406 22.18 -2.30 -13.63
C GLU A 406 22.15 -3.43 -14.67
N LYS A 407 20.95 -3.91 -15.05
CA LYS A 407 20.73 -4.98 -16.05
C LYS A 407 21.45 -6.28 -15.70
N ARG A 408 21.41 -6.68 -14.43
CA ARG A 408 22.01 -7.92 -13.92
C ARG A 408 21.19 -8.51 -12.81
N VAL A 409 21.42 -9.78 -12.49
CA VAL A 409 20.90 -10.44 -11.30
C VAL A 409 21.54 -9.83 -10.04
N ILE A 410 20.74 -9.61 -8.99
CA ILE A 410 21.22 -9.16 -7.68
C ILE A 410 21.10 -10.30 -6.69
N GLU A 411 22.16 -10.57 -5.94
CA GLU A 411 22.17 -11.46 -4.78
C GLU A 411 21.84 -10.67 -3.49
N LEU A 412 21.05 -11.28 -2.59
CA LEU A 412 20.57 -10.70 -1.33
C LEU A 412 21.22 -11.34 -0.10
#